data_220a8d56796d9ff058b2b3a2107737f3
#
_entry.id   220a8d56796d9ff058b2b3a2107737f3
#
_cell.length_a   1.000
_cell.length_b   1.000
_cell.length_c   1.000
_cell.angle_alpha   90.00
_cell.angle_beta   90.00
_cell.angle_gamma   90.00
#
_symmetry.space_group_name_H-M   'P 1'
#
loop_
_entity.id
_entity.type
_entity.pdbx_description
1 polymer ?
#
loop_
_entity_poly.entity_id
_entity_poly.type
_entity_poly.pdbx_seq_one_letter_code
_entity_poly.pdbx_strand_id
1 'polypeptide(L)'
;MTKKRVALVTGASSGIGEASAKKLLAAGYRVYGTSRRGAQAGTHPFALLTLDVTDDASVSDAIEALLHLEGRIDLLVNNAGFGVAPAAAEESSIDQARRIFDTNFLGLVRMTRAVIPHMRRQGSGRIINIGSILGIVPLPYVALYAASKHAVEGYTGALDHELRT
;
A
#
# COMPACT_ATOMS: atom_id res chain seq x y z
N MET A 1 1.77 30.15 6.10
CA MET A 1 2.61 28.93 6.06
C MET A 1 1.90 27.91 5.19
N THR A 2 2.51 27.45 4.12
CA THR A 2 1.94 26.38 3.28
C THR A 2 1.90 25.07 4.08
N LYS A 3 0.72 24.47 4.19
CA LYS A 3 0.54 23.20 4.90
C LYS A 3 1.37 22.11 4.21
N LYS A 4 2.21 21.36 4.96
CA LYS A 4 3.01 20.27 4.37
C LYS A 4 2.12 19.24 3.72
N ARG A 5 2.54 18.69 2.57
CA ARG A 5 1.86 17.53 1.93
C ARG A 5 1.98 16.30 2.81
N VAL A 6 0.92 15.52 2.87
CA VAL A 6 0.81 14.33 3.71
C VAL A 6 0.96 13.08 2.85
N ALA A 7 1.85 12.18 3.25
CA ALA A 7 2.06 10.88 2.61
C ALA A 7 1.74 9.74 3.57
N LEU A 8 0.98 8.77 3.10
CA LEU A 8 0.67 7.52 3.76
C LEU A 8 1.38 6.37 3.04
N VAL A 9 2.17 5.57 3.77
CA VAL A 9 2.94 4.45 3.21
C VAL A 9 2.56 3.17 3.92
N THR A 10 1.95 2.21 3.21
CA THR A 10 1.56 0.94 3.82
C THR A 10 2.76 -0.02 3.95
N GLY A 11 2.82 -0.77 5.06
CA GLY A 11 3.92 -1.70 5.32
C GLY A 11 5.28 -1.01 5.50
N ALA A 12 5.30 0.14 6.20
CA ALA A 12 6.48 0.98 6.33
C ALA A 12 7.39 0.66 7.52
N SER A 13 7.16 -0.45 8.23
CA SER A 13 7.99 -0.84 9.38
C SER A 13 9.35 -1.44 9.00
N SER A 14 9.57 -1.75 7.72
CA SER A 14 10.84 -2.33 7.23
C SER A 14 10.96 -2.23 5.69
N GLY A 15 12.12 -2.57 5.16
CA GLY A 15 12.36 -2.80 3.74
C GLY A 15 12.05 -1.58 2.85
N ILE A 16 11.41 -1.85 1.70
CA ILE A 16 11.10 -0.83 0.69
C ILE A 16 10.15 0.23 1.25
N GLY A 17 9.16 -0.16 2.05
CA GLY A 17 8.21 0.77 2.65
C GLY A 17 8.89 1.77 3.59
N GLU A 18 9.79 1.30 4.46
CA GLU A 18 10.56 2.14 5.35
C GLU A 18 11.50 3.08 4.58
N ALA A 19 12.21 2.55 3.58
CA ALA A 19 13.11 3.35 2.74
C ALA A 19 12.34 4.44 1.97
N SER A 20 11.16 4.10 1.43
CA SER A 20 10.27 5.05 0.75
C SER A 20 9.77 6.14 1.70
N ALA A 21 9.33 5.76 2.91
CA ALA A 21 8.87 6.69 3.92
C ALA A 21 9.97 7.69 4.33
N LYS A 22 11.21 7.20 4.55
CA LYS A 22 12.37 8.06 4.84
C LYS A 22 12.69 9.02 3.69
N LYS A 23 12.63 8.57 2.44
CA LYS A 23 12.82 9.41 1.25
C LYS A 23 11.76 10.50 1.13
N LEU A 24 10.50 10.17 1.36
CA LEU A 24 9.40 11.14 1.35
C LEU A 24 9.53 12.17 2.47
N LEU A 25 9.96 11.75 3.67
CA LEU A 25 10.23 12.66 4.77
C LEU A 25 11.34 13.66 4.40
N ALA A 26 12.44 13.18 3.82
CA ALA A 26 13.53 14.02 3.33
C ALA A 26 13.08 14.98 2.20
N ALA A 27 12.08 14.59 1.40
CA ALA A 27 11.46 15.43 0.37
C ALA A 27 10.44 16.44 0.93
N GLY A 28 10.32 16.55 2.26
CA GLY A 28 9.49 17.57 2.92
C GLY A 28 8.04 17.17 3.16
N TYR A 29 7.65 15.91 2.89
CA TYR A 29 6.33 15.41 3.27
C TYR A 29 6.21 15.23 4.79
N ARG A 30 5.00 15.36 5.31
CA ARG A 30 4.63 14.76 6.58
C ARG A 30 4.25 13.31 6.31
N VAL A 31 5.01 12.37 6.87
CA VAL A 31 4.90 10.95 6.54
C VAL A 31 4.27 10.16 7.68
N TYR A 32 3.30 9.35 7.31
CA TYR A 32 2.69 8.33 8.15
C TYR A 32 2.94 6.97 7.50
N GLY A 33 3.68 6.13 8.20
CA GLY A 33 3.83 4.73 7.84
C GLY A 33 2.72 3.89 8.47
N THR A 34 2.51 2.68 7.98
CA THR A 34 1.63 1.74 8.66
C THR A 34 2.28 0.38 8.90
N SER A 35 1.82 -0.30 9.93
CA SER A 35 2.21 -1.65 10.29
C SER A 35 1.10 -2.29 11.11
N ARG A 36 0.93 -3.61 11.02
CA ARG A 36 0.00 -4.37 11.87
C ARG A 36 0.30 -4.21 13.37
N ARG A 37 1.55 -3.90 13.74
CA ARG A 37 2.00 -3.66 15.11
C ARG A 37 2.01 -2.17 15.50
N GLY A 38 1.68 -1.27 14.58
CA GLY A 38 1.72 0.17 14.83
C GLY A 38 3.08 0.63 15.38
N ALA A 39 3.07 1.48 16.39
CA ALA A 39 4.27 2.02 17.03
C ALA A 39 5.17 0.93 17.67
N GLN A 40 4.64 -0.26 17.96
CA GLN A 40 5.44 -1.38 18.48
C GLN A 40 6.36 -2.01 17.43
N ALA A 41 6.24 -1.62 16.17
CA ALA A 41 7.09 -2.14 15.09
C ALA A 41 8.53 -1.60 15.10
N GLY A 42 8.86 -0.68 16.01
CA GLY A 42 10.18 -0.10 16.19
C GLY A 42 10.18 1.44 16.15
N THR A 43 11.34 2.04 16.31
CA THR A 43 11.53 3.50 16.27
C THR A 43 11.81 3.95 14.83
N HIS A 44 11.02 4.89 14.34
CA HIS A 44 11.15 5.46 13.00
C HIS A 44 11.12 6.99 13.06
N PRO A 45 11.73 7.71 12.12
CA PRO A 45 11.69 9.17 12.06
C PRO A 45 10.31 9.71 11.59
N PHE A 46 9.33 8.85 11.39
CA PHE A 46 7.94 9.15 11.01
C PHE A 46 6.98 8.37 11.92
N ALA A 47 5.73 8.83 12.02
CA ALA A 47 4.72 8.14 12.80
C ALA A 47 4.30 6.81 12.14
N LEU A 48 4.09 5.76 12.95
CA LEU A 48 3.51 4.49 12.51
C LEU A 48 2.09 4.35 13.06
N LEU A 49 1.14 4.21 12.16
CA LEU A 49 -0.25 3.86 12.46
C LEU A 49 -0.43 2.35 12.46
N THR A 50 -1.31 1.85 13.32
CA THR A 50 -1.73 0.44 13.25
C THR A 50 -2.66 0.28 12.06
N LEU A 51 -2.34 -0.67 11.17
CA LEU A 51 -3.17 -1.00 10.02
C LEU A 51 -2.86 -2.40 9.51
N ASP A 52 -3.91 -3.20 9.36
CA ASP A 52 -3.91 -4.44 8.57
C ASP A 52 -4.69 -4.19 7.28
N VAL A 53 -4.00 -4.28 6.14
CA VAL A 53 -4.62 -4.05 4.81
C VAL A 53 -5.63 -5.13 4.42
N THR A 54 -5.67 -6.25 5.17
CA THR A 54 -6.63 -7.34 4.94
C THR A 54 -7.94 -7.17 5.72
N ASP A 55 -8.05 -6.13 6.54
CA ASP A 55 -9.20 -5.83 7.39
C ASP A 55 -9.80 -4.47 7.02
N ASP A 56 -11.05 -4.48 6.55
CA ASP A 56 -11.77 -3.27 6.11
C ASP A 56 -11.96 -2.26 7.26
N ALA A 57 -12.23 -2.72 8.49
CA ALA A 57 -12.38 -1.85 9.65
C ALA A 57 -11.04 -1.19 10.00
N SER A 58 -9.95 -1.96 10.03
CA SER A 58 -8.60 -1.43 10.27
C SER A 58 -8.19 -0.38 9.23
N VAL A 59 -8.57 -0.58 7.97
CA VAL A 59 -8.33 0.42 6.90
C VAL A 59 -9.13 1.70 7.15
N SER A 60 -10.43 1.59 7.45
CA SER A 60 -11.28 2.74 7.73
C SER A 60 -10.75 3.55 8.90
N ASP A 61 -10.49 2.90 10.03
CA ASP A 61 -10.01 3.53 11.27
C ASP A 61 -8.68 4.28 11.04
N ALA A 62 -7.75 3.68 10.33
CA ALA A 62 -6.46 4.31 10.04
C ALA A 62 -6.59 5.55 9.14
N ILE A 63 -7.44 5.48 8.11
CA ILE A 63 -7.71 6.62 7.21
C ILE A 63 -8.43 7.75 7.97
N GLU A 64 -9.45 7.42 8.76
CA GLU A 64 -10.20 8.40 9.57
C GLU A 64 -9.29 9.08 10.60
N ALA A 65 -8.45 8.32 11.32
CA ALA A 65 -7.48 8.86 12.25
C ALA A 65 -6.50 9.82 11.56
N LEU A 66 -5.99 9.46 10.39
CA LEU A 66 -5.07 10.31 9.62
C LEU A 66 -5.76 11.59 9.14
N LEU A 67 -6.99 11.49 8.66
CA LEU A 67 -7.77 12.66 8.22
C LEU A 67 -8.16 13.57 9.39
N HIS A 68 -8.44 13.01 10.56
CA HIS A 68 -8.68 13.80 11.76
C HIS A 68 -7.44 14.61 12.16
N LEU A 69 -6.25 14.02 12.06
CA LEU A 69 -4.98 14.68 12.41
C LEU A 69 -4.56 15.74 11.39
N GLU A 70 -4.68 15.45 10.11
CA GLU A 70 -4.05 16.23 9.04
C GLU A 70 -5.05 16.94 8.12
N GLY A 71 -6.28 16.43 8.04
CA GLY A 71 -7.33 16.93 7.15
C GLY A 71 -7.09 16.66 5.67
N ARG A 72 -6.03 15.91 5.32
CA ARG A 72 -5.65 15.65 3.92
C ARG A 72 -4.77 14.42 3.77
N ILE A 73 -4.81 13.82 2.58
CA ILE A 73 -3.87 12.78 2.13
C ILE A 73 -3.47 13.15 0.70
N ASP A 74 -2.20 13.51 0.48
CA ASP A 74 -1.71 13.93 -0.83
C ASP A 74 -1.07 12.79 -1.62
N LEU A 75 -0.53 11.80 -0.90
CA LEU A 75 0.14 10.66 -1.49
C LEU A 75 -0.20 9.40 -0.69
N LEU A 76 -0.68 8.38 -1.40
CA LEU A 76 -0.75 7.00 -0.92
C LEU A 76 0.32 6.17 -1.61
N VAL A 77 1.14 5.46 -0.84
CA VAL A 77 2.05 4.43 -1.35
C VAL A 77 1.56 3.07 -0.87
N ASN A 78 0.97 2.30 -1.74
CA ASN A 78 0.58 0.92 -1.52
C ASN A 78 1.81 0.01 -1.67
N ASN A 79 2.46 -0.26 -0.54
CA ASN A 79 3.67 -1.09 -0.49
C ASN A 79 3.46 -2.38 0.30
N ALA A 80 2.47 -2.43 1.21
CA ALA A 80 2.21 -3.64 2.00
C ALA A 80 2.04 -4.87 1.09
N GLY A 81 2.82 -5.89 1.37
CA GLY A 81 2.84 -7.12 0.59
C GLY A 81 3.96 -8.05 1.04
N PHE A 82 3.89 -9.29 0.61
CA PHE A 82 4.92 -10.29 0.87
C PHE A 82 5.09 -11.23 -0.33
N GLY A 83 6.27 -11.81 -0.42
CA GLY A 83 6.58 -12.88 -1.36
C GLY A 83 6.29 -14.26 -0.77
N VAL A 84 6.40 -15.28 -1.60
CA VAL A 84 6.33 -16.68 -1.19
C VAL A 84 7.66 -17.36 -1.48
N ALA A 85 7.96 -18.40 -0.71
CA ALA A 85 9.06 -19.29 -1.07
C ALA A 85 8.75 -19.92 -2.44
N PRO A 86 9.76 -20.08 -3.31
CA PRO A 86 9.58 -20.78 -4.58
C PRO A 86 9.07 -22.20 -4.34
N ALA A 87 8.01 -22.60 -5.07
CA ALA A 87 7.40 -23.92 -5.02
C ALA A 87 6.74 -24.24 -6.36
N ALA A 88 6.60 -25.52 -6.70
CA ALA A 88 5.83 -25.91 -7.86
C ALA A 88 4.36 -25.52 -7.70
N ALA A 89 3.65 -25.30 -8.80
CA ALA A 89 2.27 -24.80 -8.76
C ALA A 89 1.34 -25.74 -7.99
N GLU A 90 1.52 -27.05 -8.14
CA GLU A 90 0.76 -28.09 -7.45
C GLU A 90 1.06 -28.20 -5.94
N GLU A 91 2.19 -27.66 -5.48
CA GLU A 91 2.57 -27.62 -4.05
C GLU A 91 1.97 -26.42 -3.33
N SER A 92 1.47 -25.44 -4.07
CA SER A 92 0.89 -24.22 -3.52
C SER A 92 -0.57 -24.45 -3.12
N SER A 93 -0.89 -24.20 -1.84
CA SER A 93 -2.27 -24.37 -1.37
C SER A 93 -3.18 -23.21 -1.77
N ILE A 94 -4.49 -23.50 -1.85
CA ILE A 94 -5.50 -22.44 -2.08
C ILE A 94 -5.50 -21.40 -0.95
N ASP A 95 -5.23 -21.78 0.29
CA ASP A 95 -5.14 -20.83 1.39
C ASP A 95 -3.90 -19.92 1.29
N GLN A 96 -2.80 -20.43 0.74
CA GLN A 96 -1.65 -19.58 0.39
C GLN A 96 -2.01 -18.59 -0.72
N ALA A 97 -2.73 -19.04 -1.74
CA ALA A 97 -3.23 -18.17 -2.81
C ALA A 97 -4.14 -17.07 -2.25
N ARG A 98 -5.11 -17.43 -1.41
CA ARG A 98 -6.00 -16.45 -0.76
C ARG A 98 -5.21 -15.40 0.04
N ARG A 99 -4.28 -15.82 0.90
CA ARG A 99 -3.48 -14.90 1.72
C ARG A 99 -2.63 -13.94 0.90
N ILE A 100 -1.98 -14.43 -0.17
CA ILE A 100 -1.14 -13.57 -1.00
C ILE A 100 -1.97 -12.55 -1.79
N PHE A 101 -3.09 -12.98 -2.34
CA PHE A 101 -4.00 -12.07 -3.04
C PHE A 101 -4.67 -11.07 -2.09
N ASP A 102 -5.08 -11.52 -0.92
CA ASP A 102 -5.72 -10.65 0.07
C ASP A 102 -4.80 -9.52 0.53
N THR A 103 -3.52 -9.81 0.77
CA THR A 103 -2.56 -8.76 1.16
C THR A 103 -2.06 -7.96 -0.05
N ASN A 104 -1.52 -8.63 -1.09
CA ASN A 104 -0.79 -7.96 -2.17
C ASN A 104 -1.68 -7.22 -3.15
N PHE A 105 -2.93 -7.66 -3.31
CA PHE A 105 -3.87 -7.09 -4.27
C PHE A 105 -5.11 -6.49 -3.59
N LEU A 106 -5.92 -7.28 -2.88
CA LEU A 106 -7.13 -6.77 -2.26
C LEU A 106 -6.85 -5.70 -1.19
N GLY A 107 -5.76 -5.84 -0.43
CA GLY A 107 -5.32 -4.82 0.51
C GLY A 107 -4.99 -3.48 -0.17
N LEU A 108 -4.33 -3.53 -1.33
CA LEU A 108 -4.10 -2.35 -2.17
C LEU A 108 -5.43 -1.75 -2.66
N VAL A 109 -6.37 -2.57 -3.09
CA VAL A 109 -7.71 -2.14 -3.53
C VAL A 109 -8.47 -1.47 -2.38
N ARG A 110 -8.47 -2.06 -1.16
CA ARG A 110 -9.11 -1.47 0.03
C ARG A 110 -8.55 -0.08 0.33
N MET A 111 -7.22 0.04 0.41
CA MET A 111 -6.55 1.33 0.66
C MET A 111 -6.89 2.37 -0.40
N THR A 112 -6.84 1.98 -1.67
CA THR A 112 -7.15 2.85 -2.81
C THR A 112 -8.58 3.35 -2.74
N ARG A 113 -9.56 2.45 -2.53
CA ARG A 113 -10.98 2.81 -2.37
C ARG A 113 -11.21 3.76 -1.20
N ALA A 114 -10.51 3.56 -0.09
CA ALA A 114 -10.66 4.40 1.09
C ALA A 114 -10.14 5.83 0.88
N VAL A 115 -9.06 6.03 0.09
CA VAL A 115 -8.48 7.38 -0.08
C VAL A 115 -9.05 8.16 -1.26
N ILE A 116 -9.49 7.52 -2.34
CA ILE A 116 -9.97 8.19 -3.56
C ILE A 116 -11.06 9.23 -3.28
N PRO A 117 -12.12 8.97 -2.50
CA PRO A 117 -13.16 9.96 -2.24
C PRO A 117 -12.62 11.24 -1.57
N HIS A 118 -11.60 11.10 -0.73
CA HIS A 118 -10.95 12.23 -0.05
C HIS A 118 -10.07 13.02 -1.01
N MET A 119 -9.27 12.35 -1.83
CA MET A 119 -8.44 12.99 -2.85
C MET A 119 -9.30 13.72 -3.90
N ARG A 120 -10.44 13.14 -4.31
CA ARG A 120 -11.40 13.81 -5.21
C ARG A 120 -11.97 15.09 -4.58
N ARG A 121 -12.37 15.07 -3.30
CA ARG A 121 -12.84 16.28 -2.59
C ARG A 121 -11.74 17.33 -2.43
N GLN A 122 -10.47 16.91 -2.31
CA GLN A 122 -9.31 17.81 -2.26
C GLN A 122 -8.99 18.44 -3.62
N GLY A 123 -9.47 17.87 -4.72
CA GLY A 123 -9.07 18.24 -6.08
C GLY A 123 -7.62 17.87 -6.41
N SER A 124 -6.98 17.04 -5.58
CA SER A 124 -5.58 16.65 -5.77
C SER A 124 -5.25 15.39 -4.97
N GLY A 125 -4.34 14.58 -5.48
CA GLY A 125 -3.83 13.38 -4.83
C GLY A 125 -2.97 12.56 -5.79
N ARG A 126 -2.19 11.65 -5.25
CA ARG A 126 -1.43 10.68 -6.02
C ARG A 126 -1.43 9.33 -5.33
N ILE A 127 -1.56 8.26 -6.11
CA ILE A 127 -1.46 6.88 -5.65
C ILE A 127 -0.28 6.24 -6.35
N ILE A 128 0.60 5.60 -5.59
CA ILE A 128 1.72 4.81 -6.08
C ILE A 128 1.53 3.38 -5.59
N ASN A 129 1.43 2.45 -6.52
CA ASN A 129 1.34 1.02 -6.25
C ASN A 129 2.70 0.36 -6.47
N ILE A 130 3.22 -0.35 -5.46
CA ILE A 130 4.50 -1.06 -5.60
C ILE A 130 4.25 -2.38 -6.33
N GLY A 131 4.54 -2.36 -7.62
CA GLY A 131 4.51 -3.52 -8.50
C GLY A 131 5.69 -4.47 -8.31
N SER A 132 6.03 -5.19 -9.36
CA SER A 132 7.21 -6.05 -9.46
C SER A 132 7.51 -6.32 -10.92
N ILE A 133 8.76 -6.61 -11.24
CA ILE A 133 9.11 -7.16 -12.56
C ILE A 133 8.32 -8.45 -12.84
N LEU A 134 7.98 -9.21 -11.79
CA LEU A 134 7.15 -10.41 -11.88
C LEU A 134 5.65 -10.11 -12.11
N GLY A 135 5.26 -8.85 -12.12
CA GLY A 135 3.96 -8.39 -12.60
C GLY A 135 3.92 -8.17 -14.12
N ILE A 136 5.07 -8.29 -14.80
CA ILE A 136 5.21 -8.09 -16.25
C ILE A 136 5.76 -9.37 -16.90
N VAL A 137 6.82 -9.94 -16.31
CA VAL A 137 7.47 -11.16 -16.82
C VAL A 137 7.37 -12.25 -15.75
N PRO A 138 6.56 -13.31 -15.96
CA PRO A 138 6.44 -14.40 -15.01
C PRO A 138 7.72 -15.26 -14.97
N LEU A 139 8.03 -15.80 -13.78
CA LEU A 139 9.08 -16.78 -13.59
C LEU A 139 8.49 -18.10 -13.03
N PRO A 140 9.10 -19.25 -13.31
CA PRO A 140 8.68 -20.52 -12.73
C PRO A 140 8.84 -20.49 -11.19
N TYR A 141 8.10 -21.35 -10.51
CA TYR A 141 8.10 -21.56 -9.06
C TYR A 141 7.61 -20.39 -8.19
N VAL A 142 7.14 -19.29 -8.78
CA VAL A 142 6.57 -18.12 -8.06
C VAL A 142 5.21 -17.71 -8.63
N ALA A 143 4.44 -18.68 -9.15
CA ALA A 143 3.20 -18.43 -9.88
C ALA A 143 2.20 -17.56 -9.12
N LEU A 144 1.92 -17.84 -7.84
CA LEU A 144 0.96 -17.07 -7.04
C LEU A 144 1.40 -15.63 -6.80
N TYR A 145 2.71 -15.43 -6.56
CA TYR A 145 3.23 -14.07 -6.41
C TYR A 145 3.17 -13.29 -7.72
N ALA A 146 3.63 -13.90 -8.82
CA ALA A 146 3.56 -13.29 -10.15
C ALA A 146 2.12 -12.92 -10.51
N ALA A 147 1.16 -13.83 -10.32
CA ALA A 147 -0.26 -13.58 -10.55
C ALA A 147 -0.79 -12.40 -9.72
N SER A 148 -0.44 -12.33 -8.43
CA SER A 148 -0.84 -11.19 -7.57
C SER A 148 -0.27 -9.86 -8.07
N LYS A 149 0.96 -9.85 -8.60
CA LYS A 149 1.60 -8.64 -9.13
C LYS A 149 1.08 -8.27 -10.53
N HIS A 150 0.72 -9.22 -11.38
CA HIS A 150 -0.01 -8.94 -12.62
C HIS A 150 -1.38 -8.29 -12.34
N ALA A 151 -2.08 -8.74 -11.30
CA ALA A 151 -3.34 -8.12 -10.87
C ALA A 151 -3.13 -6.65 -10.46
N VAL A 152 -2.02 -6.32 -9.76
CA VAL A 152 -1.65 -4.94 -9.41
C VAL A 152 -1.42 -4.09 -10.66
N GLU A 153 -0.69 -4.59 -11.66
CA GLU A 153 -0.42 -3.86 -12.91
C GLU A 153 -1.72 -3.57 -13.67
N GLY A 154 -2.57 -4.59 -13.88
CA GLY A 154 -3.85 -4.43 -14.57
C GLY A 154 -4.77 -3.42 -13.88
N TYR A 155 -4.89 -3.54 -12.55
CA TYR A 155 -5.69 -2.61 -11.75
C TYR A 155 -5.14 -1.18 -11.82
N THR A 156 -3.82 -1.01 -11.71
CA THR A 156 -3.16 0.30 -11.75
C THR A 156 -3.38 0.99 -13.09
N GLY A 157 -3.22 0.25 -14.20
CA GLY A 157 -3.45 0.79 -15.55
C GLY A 157 -4.89 1.26 -15.76
N ALA A 158 -5.89 0.46 -15.34
CA ALA A 158 -7.29 0.87 -15.42
C ALA A 158 -7.58 2.09 -14.54
N LEU A 159 -7.13 2.07 -13.29
CA LEU A 159 -7.33 3.16 -12.34
C LEU A 159 -6.71 4.50 -12.81
N ASP A 160 -5.55 4.46 -13.46
CA ASP A 160 -4.90 5.66 -14.00
C ASP A 160 -5.78 6.38 -15.03
N HIS A 161 -6.49 5.64 -15.88
CA HIS A 161 -7.47 6.22 -16.79
C HIS A 161 -8.67 6.85 -16.06
N GLU A 162 -9.19 6.21 -15.02
CA GLU A 162 -10.34 6.69 -14.24
C GLU A 162 -10.04 7.95 -13.41
N LEU A 163 -8.78 8.18 -13.06
CA LEU A 163 -8.37 9.28 -12.19
C LEU A 163 -7.78 10.48 -12.93
N ARG A 164 -7.61 10.41 -14.25
CA ARG A 164 -7.14 11.53 -15.07
C ARG A 164 -8.25 12.54 -15.44
N THR A 165 -9.49 12.19 -15.18
CA THR A 165 -10.67 13.05 -15.39
C THR A 165 -11.02 13.78 -14.12
#